data_938d32da7d5fd2fbb14159380ca6fee4
#
_entry.id   938d32da7d5fd2fbb14159380ca6fee4
#
_cell.length_a   1.000
_cell.length_b   1.000
_cell.length_c   1.000
_cell.angle_alpha   90.00
_cell.angle_beta   90.00
_cell.angle_gamma   90.00
#
_symmetry.space_group_name_H-M   'P 1'
#
loop_
_entity.id
_entity.type
_entity.pdbx_description
1 polymer ?
#
loop_
_entity_poly.entity_id
_entity_poly.type
_entity_poly.pdbx_seq_one_letter_code
_entity_poly.pdbx_strand_id
1 'polypeptide(L)'
;PVQLVMATPPWRLVGSGRLPATEARRKALFGDKGTFPLFASAASSLLEEDGRFVCIISPDRLQDMLAALDGAGLTPYLLQYIHKQKTSPATFVLIEARKGAHAKPSVAEPIALYGQERFFTLESLAFCPFLR
;
A
#
# COMPACT_ATOMS: atom_id res chain seq x y z
N PRO A 1 -16.81 -2.78 15.17
CA PRO A 1 -15.58 -3.34 14.61
C PRO A 1 -15.82 -3.95 13.23
N VAL A 2 -14.82 -3.86 12.37
CA VAL A 2 -14.89 -4.36 11.00
C VAL A 2 -13.81 -5.41 10.76
N GLN A 3 -13.99 -6.23 9.72
CA GLN A 3 -13.06 -7.30 9.38
C GLN A 3 -11.96 -6.85 8.41
N LEU A 4 -12.21 -5.79 7.65
CA LEU A 4 -11.30 -5.31 6.62
C LEU A 4 -11.31 -3.79 6.55
N VAL A 5 -10.14 -3.20 6.55
CA VAL A 5 -9.92 -1.79 6.24
C VAL A 5 -8.96 -1.71 5.06
N MET A 6 -9.31 -0.94 4.05
CA MET A 6 -8.46 -0.69 2.89
C MET A 6 -8.17 0.79 2.78
N ALA A 7 -6.94 1.13 2.44
CA ALA A 7 -6.54 2.53 2.30
C ALA A 7 -5.46 2.71 1.23
N THR A 8 -5.48 3.89 0.62
CA THR A 8 -4.38 4.38 -0.21
C THR A 8 -3.86 5.66 0.43
N PRO A 9 -3.10 5.55 1.56
CA PRO A 9 -2.66 6.74 2.26
C PRO A 9 -1.72 7.58 1.40
N PRO A 10 -1.71 8.91 1.54
CA PRO A 10 -0.78 9.75 0.82
C PRO A 10 0.65 9.44 1.27
N TRP A 11 1.51 9.05 0.33
CA TRP A 11 2.87 8.60 0.63
C TRP A 11 3.94 9.59 0.22
N ARG A 12 3.63 10.58 -0.62
CA ARG A 12 4.62 11.57 -1.03
C ARG A 12 4.90 12.52 0.12
N LEU A 13 6.18 12.74 0.39
CA LEU A 13 6.58 13.70 1.39
C LEU A 13 6.45 15.12 0.85
N VAL A 14 6.02 16.04 1.70
CA VAL A 14 5.96 17.46 1.35
C VAL A 14 7.35 17.95 0.93
N GLY A 15 7.43 18.65 -0.20
CA GLY A 15 8.70 19.10 -0.77
C GLY A 15 9.31 18.15 -1.78
N SER A 16 8.75 16.92 -1.97
CA SER A 16 9.20 15.98 -2.98
C SER A 16 8.31 16.07 -4.23
N GLY A 17 8.94 16.12 -5.40
CA GLY A 17 8.23 16.15 -6.67
C GLY A 17 7.44 17.43 -6.93
N ARG A 18 6.61 17.41 -7.98
CA ARG A 18 5.80 18.55 -8.41
C ARG A 18 4.57 18.71 -7.53
N LEU A 19 4.31 19.95 -7.08
CA LEU A 19 3.12 20.25 -6.30
C LEU A 19 1.86 20.20 -7.18
N PRO A 20 0.76 19.59 -6.71
CA PRO A 20 -0.52 19.63 -7.40
C PRO A 20 -1.12 21.04 -7.45
N ALA A 21 -1.97 21.31 -8.43
CA ALA A 21 -2.59 22.62 -8.63
C ALA A 21 -3.62 22.98 -7.54
N THR A 22 -4.23 21.99 -6.89
CA THR A 22 -5.26 22.22 -5.87
C THR A 22 -4.81 21.72 -4.50
N GLU A 23 -5.28 22.36 -3.44
CA GLU A 23 -4.99 21.96 -2.08
C GLU A 23 -5.59 20.60 -1.73
N ALA A 24 -6.79 20.30 -2.22
CA ALA A 24 -7.45 19.01 -2.01
C ALA A 24 -6.60 17.86 -2.59
N ARG A 25 -6.07 18.07 -3.80
CA ARG A 25 -5.20 17.09 -4.45
C ARG A 25 -3.86 16.96 -3.75
N ARG A 26 -3.34 18.07 -3.23
CA ARG A 26 -2.11 18.06 -2.43
C ARG A 26 -2.29 17.21 -1.17
N LYS A 27 -3.39 17.38 -0.44
CA LYS A 27 -3.70 16.57 0.75
C LYS A 27 -3.85 15.09 0.42
N ALA A 28 -4.41 14.77 -0.75
CA ALA A 28 -4.58 13.39 -1.17
C ALA A 28 -3.28 12.70 -1.58
N LEU A 29 -2.30 13.46 -2.12
CA LEU A 29 -1.05 12.89 -2.66
C LEU A 29 0.14 13.01 -1.70
N PHE A 30 0.16 14.04 -0.83
CA PHE A 30 1.28 14.31 0.05
C PHE A 30 0.86 14.10 1.50
N GLY A 31 1.69 13.37 2.22
CA GLY A 31 1.55 13.19 3.65
C GLY A 31 2.77 13.75 4.38
N ASP A 32 2.66 13.85 5.69
CA ASP A 32 3.78 14.18 6.58
C ASP A 32 4.23 12.94 7.35
N LYS A 33 5.16 13.11 8.29
CA LYS A 33 5.68 12.02 9.11
C LYS A 33 4.62 11.35 9.98
N GLY A 34 3.54 12.06 10.31
CA GLY A 34 2.43 11.55 11.12
C GLY A 34 1.36 10.82 10.33
N THR A 35 1.39 10.88 9.00
CA THR A 35 0.32 10.34 8.15
C THR A 35 0.16 8.83 8.28
N PHE A 36 1.24 8.07 8.14
CA PHE A 36 1.17 6.62 8.23
C PHE A 36 0.79 6.14 9.64
N PRO A 37 1.39 6.67 10.72
CA PRO A 37 0.91 6.32 12.06
C PRO A 37 -0.56 6.62 12.28
N LEU A 38 -1.07 7.72 11.75
CA LEU A 38 -2.49 8.08 11.85
C LEU A 38 -3.38 7.06 11.14
N PHE A 39 -3.05 6.67 9.90
CA PHE A 39 -3.80 5.66 9.16
C PHE A 39 -3.75 4.30 9.86
N ALA A 40 -2.58 3.88 10.33
CA ALA A 40 -2.41 2.61 11.02
C ALA A 40 -3.20 2.57 12.34
N SER A 41 -3.13 3.65 13.11
CA SER A 41 -3.87 3.78 14.37
C SER A 41 -5.38 3.74 14.15
N ALA A 42 -5.87 4.48 13.16
CA ALA A 42 -7.29 4.50 12.81
C ALA A 42 -7.77 3.12 12.35
N ALA A 43 -7.00 2.44 11.50
CA ALA A 43 -7.31 1.09 11.06
C ALA A 43 -7.37 0.11 12.23
N SER A 44 -6.39 0.17 13.11
CA SER A 44 -6.34 -0.70 14.30
C SER A 44 -7.56 -0.49 15.20
N SER A 45 -8.00 0.76 15.36
CA SER A 45 -9.19 1.08 16.17
C SER A 45 -10.47 0.54 15.56
N LEU A 46 -10.57 0.48 14.24
CA LEU A 46 -11.76 0.01 13.53
C LEU A 46 -11.82 -1.50 13.39
N LEU A 47 -10.67 -2.17 13.34
CA LEU A 47 -10.58 -3.60 13.09
C LEU A 47 -10.90 -4.42 14.35
N GLU A 48 -11.62 -5.52 14.14
CA GLU A 48 -11.71 -6.59 15.16
C GLU A 48 -10.41 -7.38 15.21
N GLU A 49 -10.23 -8.22 16.24
CA GLU A 49 -9.09 -9.13 16.31
C GLU A 49 -9.03 -10.02 15.05
N ASP A 50 -7.81 -10.24 14.54
CA ASP A 50 -7.54 -10.92 13.28
C ASP A 50 -8.11 -10.20 12.04
N GLY A 51 -8.64 -9.00 12.20
CA GLY A 51 -9.06 -8.16 11.09
C GLY A 51 -7.86 -7.75 10.24
N ARG A 52 -8.11 -7.43 8.96
CA ARG A 52 -7.07 -7.16 7.97
C ARG A 52 -7.05 -5.70 7.56
N PHE A 53 -5.85 -5.16 7.49
CA PHE A 53 -5.58 -3.85 6.91
C PHE A 53 -4.81 -4.04 5.60
N VAL A 54 -5.33 -3.50 4.51
CA VAL A 54 -4.69 -3.56 3.19
C VAL A 54 -4.42 -2.14 2.72
N CYS A 55 -3.18 -1.88 2.33
CA CYS A 55 -2.82 -0.58 1.76
C CYS A 55 -1.84 -0.73 0.60
N ILE A 56 -1.81 0.29 -0.24
CA ILE A 56 -0.88 0.40 -1.35
C ILE A 56 -0.10 1.69 -1.19
N ILE A 57 1.22 1.60 -1.24
CA ILE A 57 2.12 2.76 -1.11
C ILE A 57 3.28 2.64 -2.09
N SER A 58 4.08 3.70 -2.18
CA SER A 58 5.35 3.65 -2.89
C SER A 58 6.35 2.77 -2.14
N PRO A 59 7.15 1.94 -2.83
CA PRO A 59 8.20 1.12 -2.18
C PRO A 59 9.19 1.93 -1.35
N ASP A 60 9.45 3.18 -1.72
CA ASP A 60 10.36 4.07 -0.98
C ASP A 60 9.90 4.34 0.45
N ARG A 61 8.61 4.18 0.71
CA ARG A 61 8.01 4.46 2.01
C ARG A 61 7.68 3.19 2.80
N LEU A 62 8.16 2.02 2.32
CA LEU A 62 7.86 0.73 2.95
C LEU A 62 8.30 0.69 4.41
N GLN A 63 9.51 1.12 4.72
CA GLN A 63 10.04 1.06 6.09
C GLN A 63 9.21 1.93 7.05
N ASP A 64 8.80 3.12 6.60
CA ASP A 64 7.96 4.00 7.39
C ASP A 64 6.60 3.39 7.69
N MET A 65 6.00 2.73 6.70
CA MET A 65 4.71 2.06 6.89
C MET A 65 4.84 0.85 7.81
N LEU A 66 5.88 0.04 7.66
CA LEU A 66 6.10 -1.12 8.53
C LEU A 66 6.27 -0.69 9.99
N ALA A 67 7.00 0.40 10.24
CA ALA A 67 7.15 0.96 11.58
C ALA A 67 5.82 1.46 12.14
N ALA A 68 5.01 2.12 11.32
CA ALA A 68 3.68 2.61 11.72
C ALA A 68 2.73 1.45 12.05
N LEU A 69 2.75 0.39 11.27
CA LEU A 69 1.93 -0.80 11.51
C LEU A 69 2.33 -1.47 12.83
N ASP A 70 3.62 -1.64 13.06
CA ASP A 70 4.13 -2.23 14.31
C ASP A 70 3.67 -1.42 15.52
N GLY A 71 3.80 -0.11 15.46
CA GLY A 71 3.35 0.79 16.53
C GLY A 71 1.85 0.75 16.80
N ALA A 72 1.05 0.32 15.84
CA ALA A 72 -0.42 0.23 15.96
C ALA A 72 -0.91 -1.20 16.28
N GLY A 73 -0.01 -2.15 16.46
CA GLY A 73 -0.38 -3.54 16.73
C GLY A 73 -0.91 -4.27 15.49
N LEU A 74 -0.52 -3.81 14.30
CA LEU A 74 -0.85 -4.45 13.03
C LEU A 74 0.38 -5.17 12.50
N THR A 75 0.29 -6.47 12.34
CA THR A 75 1.42 -7.30 11.90
C THR A 75 1.33 -7.54 10.40
N PRO A 76 2.30 -7.04 9.60
CA PRO A 76 2.34 -7.34 8.17
C PRO A 76 2.49 -8.84 7.96
N TYR A 77 1.72 -9.41 7.05
CA TYR A 77 1.88 -10.82 6.72
C TYR A 77 2.00 -11.10 5.23
N LEU A 78 1.68 -10.12 4.38
CA LEU A 78 1.84 -10.27 2.94
C LEU A 78 2.33 -8.96 2.33
N LEU A 79 3.37 -9.06 1.52
CA LEU A 79 3.87 -7.98 0.68
C LEU A 79 3.81 -8.43 -0.77
N GLN A 80 3.33 -7.56 -1.64
CA GLN A 80 3.32 -7.84 -3.08
C GLN A 80 3.74 -6.59 -3.85
N TYR A 81 4.83 -6.72 -4.59
CA TYR A 81 5.35 -5.62 -5.40
C TYR A 81 4.63 -5.56 -6.74
N ILE A 82 4.30 -4.35 -7.17
CA ILE A 82 3.62 -4.10 -8.43
C ILE A 82 4.54 -3.27 -9.31
N HIS A 83 4.87 -3.79 -10.48
CA HIS A 83 5.74 -3.17 -11.47
C HIS A 83 4.90 -2.72 -12.67
N LYS A 84 5.31 -1.65 -13.31
CA LYS A 84 4.69 -1.28 -14.60
C LYS A 84 5.00 -2.33 -15.65
N GLN A 85 6.26 -2.75 -15.72
CA GLN A 85 6.76 -3.82 -16.59
C GLN A 85 7.71 -4.71 -15.80
N LYS A 86 7.94 -5.95 -16.25
CA LYS A 86 8.85 -6.88 -15.57
C LYS A 86 10.24 -6.32 -15.36
N THR A 87 10.72 -5.50 -16.31
CA THR A 87 12.08 -4.96 -16.31
C THR A 87 12.18 -3.61 -15.60
N SER A 88 11.07 -2.99 -15.25
CA SER A 88 11.07 -1.70 -14.54
C SER A 88 11.08 -1.91 -13.03
N PRO A 89 11.56 -0.91 -12.24
CA PRO A 89 11.45 -0.96 -10.79
C PRO A 89 9.99 -1.05 -10.35
N ALA A 90 9.76 -1.56 -9.15
CA ALA A 90 8.42 -1.61 -8.57
C ALA A 90 7.87 -0.19 -8.41
N THR A 91 6.63 0.02 -8.85
CA THR A 91 5.92 1.29 -8.72
C THR A 91 5.17 1.37 -7.41
N PHE A 92 4.60 0.24 -6.98
CA PHE A 92 3.81 0.13 -5.75
C PHE A 92 4.19 -1.11 -4.98
N VAL A 93 3.89 -1.08 -3.69
CA VAL A 93 3.84 -2.28 -2.86
C VAL A 93 2.49 -2.35 -2.17
N LEU A 94 1.84 -3.50 -2.31
CA LEU A 94 0.63 -3.83 -1.59
C LEU A 94 1.04 -4.49 -0.29
N ILE A 95 0.50 -4.01 0.81
CA ILE A 95 0.77 -4.55 2.15
C ILE A 95 -0.55 -5.04 2.73
N GLU A 96 -0.55 -6.27 3.20
CA GLU A 96 -1.65 -6.80 3.99
C GLU A 96 -1.14 -7.08 5.40
N ALA A 97 -1.81 -6.50 6.40
CA ALA A 97 -1.46 -6.65 7.81
C ALA A 97 -2.67 -7.14 8.60
N ARG A 98 -2.42 -7.84 9.70
CA ARG A 98 -3.47 -8.32 10.60
C ARG A 98 -3.33 -7.68 11.97
N LYS A 99 -4.47 -7.44 12.59
CA LYS A 99 -4.51 -6.98 13.97
C LYS A 99 -4.13 -8.14 14.90
N GLY A 100 -3.17 -7.90 15.78
CA GLY A 100 -2.64 -8.89 16.70
C GLY A 100 -1.26 -9.41 16.29
N ALA A 101 -0.72 -10.36 17.07
CA ALA A 101 0.59 -10.94 16.82
C ALA A 101 0.47 -12.14 15.87
N HIS A 102 1.26 -12.13 14.81
CA HIS A 102 1.24 -13.15 13.77
C HIS A 102 2.66 -13.51 13.33
N ALA A 103 2.76 -14.54 12.48
CA ALA A 103 4.03 -14.98 11.92
C ALA A 103 4.66 -13.92 11.00
N LYS A 104 5.92 -14.13 10.61
CA LYS A 104 6.65 -13.25 9.70
C LYS A 104 5.91 -13.08 8.37
N PRO A 105 6.04 -11.90 7.73
CA PRO A 105 5.42 -11.67 6.44
C PRO A 105 6.04 -12.55 5.35
N SER A 106 5.20 -12.96 4.40
CA SER A 106 5.64 -13.57 3.16
C SER A 106 5.59 -12.55 2.03
N VAL A 107 6.46 -12.75 1.02
CA VAL A 107 6.45 -11.92 -0.18
C VAL A 107 5.82 -12.73 -1.30
N ALA A 108 4.72 -12.22 -1.86
CA ALA A 108 4.03 -12.86 -2.97
C ALA A 108 4.77 -12.59 -4.29
N GLU A 109 4.44 -13.37 -5.31
CA GLU A 109 4.96 -13.14 -6.66
C GLU A 109 4.65 -11.71 -7.11
N PRO A 110 5.62 -10.98 -7.67
CA PRO A 110 5.36 -9.63 -8.14
C PRO A 110 4.43 -9.62 -9.35
N ILE A 111 3.66 -8.55 -9.48
CA ILE A 111 2.75 -8.34 -10.60
C ILE A 111 3.35 -7.28 -11.52
N ALA A 112 3.44 -7.58 -12.83
CA ALA A 112 3.74 -6.60 -13.86
C ALA A 112 2.44 -6.19 -14.54
N LEU A 113 2.16 -4.88 -14.57
CA LEU A 113 0.89 -4.38 -15.14
C LEU A 113 0.88 -4.44 -16.66
N TYR A 114 1.99 -4.11 -17.29
CA TYR A 114 2.11 -3.99 -18.75
C TYR A 114 3.17 -4.94 -19.29
N GLY A 115 2.92 -5.50 -20.48
CA GLY A 115 3.91 -6.20 -21.27
C GLY A 115 4.81 -5.22 -22.05
N GLN A 116 5.65 -5.75 -22.95
CA GLN A 116 6.61 -4.96 -23.71
C GLN A 116 5.96 -3.85 -24.57
N GLU A 117 4.75 -4.07 -25.05
CA GLU A 117 4.01 -3.10 -25.88
C GLU A 117 3.02 -2.25 -25.07
N ARG A 118 3.17 -2.18 -23.75
CA ARG A 118 2.29 -1.46 -22.84
C ARG A 118 0.85 -1.98 -22.77
N PHE A 119 0.62 -3.22 -23.20
CA PHE A 119 -0.64 -3.89 -22.95
C PHE A 119 -0.63 -4.53 -21.57
N PHE A 120 -1.80 -4.60 -20.94
CA PHE A 120 -1.92 -5.26 -19.64
C PHE A 120 -1.54 -6.74 -19.75
N THR A 121 -0.77 -7.22 -18.77
CA THR A 121 -0.37 -8.63 -18.71
C THR A 121 -1.55 -9.51 -18.31
N LEU A 122 -1.46 -10.81 -18.60
CA LEU A 122 -2.47 -11.77 -18.18
C LEU A 122 -2.62 -11.79 -16.66
N GLU A 123 -1.53 -11.67 -15.92
CA GLU A 123 -1.57 -11.63 -14.45
C GLU A 123 -2.29 -10.38 -13.93
N SER A 124 -2.10 -9.20 -14.56
CA SER A 124 -2.82 -8.00 -14.16
C SER A 124 -4.30 -8.06 -14.52
N LEU A 125 -4.66 -8.65 -15.65
CA LEU A 125 -6.06 -8.88 -16.05
C LEU A 125 -6.76 -9.89 -15.14
N ALA A 126 -6.05 -10.90 -14.66
CA ALA A 126 -6.59 -11.85 -13.70
C ALA A 126 -6.82 -11.18 -12.34
N PHE A 127 -5.91 -10.26 -11.93
CA PHE A 127 -6.03 -9.50 -10.70
C PHE A 127 -7.16 -8.47 -10.78
N CYS A 128 -7.33 -7.81 -11.93
CA CYS A 128 -8.37 -6.81 -12.14
C CYS A 128 -8.95 -6.92 -13.57
N PRO A 129 -10.01 -7.71 -13.75
CA PRO A 129 -10.60 -7.94 -15.08
C PRO A 129 -11.13 -6.69 -15.76
N PHE A 130 -11.36 -5.64 -15.02
CA PHE A 130 -11.90 -4.36 -15.55
C PHE A 130 -10.88 -3.56 -16.37
N LEU A 131 -9.62 -3.97 -16.39
CA LEU A 131 -8.58 -3.30 -17.17
C LEU A 131 -8.66 -3.56 -18.69
N ARG A 132 -9.50 -4.44 -19.12
CA ARG A 132 -9.68 -4.77 -20.54
C ARG A 132 -10.25 -3.62 -21.33
#